data_498f3fcf5950f243d0528bf7aedcc04d
#
_entry.id   498f3fcf5950f243d0528bf7aedcc04d
#
_cell.length_a   1.000
_cell.length_b   1.000
_cell.length_c   1.000
_cell.angle_alpha   90.00
_cell.angle_beta   90.00
_cell.angle_gamma   90.00
#
_symmetry.space_group_name_H-M   'P 1'
#
loop_
_entity.id
_entity.type
_entity.pdbx_description
1 polymer ?
#
loop_
_entity_poly.entity_id
_entity_poly.type
_entity_poly.pdbx_seq_one_letter_code
_entity_poly.pdbx_strand_id
1 'polypeptide(L)'
;MKKENMTGDAISGEASICKEQVIRTTGRNNCGGRCVICVHMKAGKIDHLSTEHPCDAPEKEIPLTACVRGLNYHKTFLGEDRLRYPMKRVGKRGEGRFERISWEEAVDIIASEWIRIRDTYGPGARYVNYATGISALNRGNSLAKRLLNLDGGF
;
A
#
# COMPACT_ATOMS: atom_id res chain seq x y z
N MET A 1 -50.21 28.26 -24.97
CA MET A 1 -49.00 28.15 -24.15
C MET A 1 -49.39 27.53 -22.83
N LYS A 2 -49.18 26.20 -22.66
CA LYS A 2 -49.43 25.46 -21.42
C LYS A 2 -48.07 25.31 -20.70
N LYS A 3 -48.00 25.77 -19.47
CA LYS A 3 -46.85 25.53 -18.57
C LYS A 3 -47.06 24.16 -17.94
N GLU A 4 -46.18 23.24 -18.23
CA GLU A 4 -46.07 21.95 -17.52
C GLU A 4 -45.23 22.15 -16.26
N ASN A 5 -45.83 21.84 -15.12
CA ASN A 5 -45.19 21.74 -13.81
C ASN A 5 -44.37 20.46 -13.77
N MET A 6 -43.03 20.58 -13.64
CA MET A 6 -42.16 19.48 -13.26
C MET A 6 -42.13 19.39 -11.73
N THR A 7 -42.89 18.47 -11.20
CA THR A 7 -42.75 18.02 -9.80
C THR A 7 -41.48 17.20 -9.69
N GLY A 8 -40.55 17.69 -8.87
CA GLY A 8 -39.32 16.97 -8.57
C GLY A 8 -39.63 15.80 -7.64
N ASP A 9 -39.46 14.60 -8.16
CA ASP A 9 -39.41 13.39 -7.33
C ASP A 9 -38.12 13.38 -6.52
N ALA A 10 -38.28 13.49 -5.22
CA ALA A 10 -37.22 13.28 -4.25
C ALA A 10 -36.73 11.82 -4.32
N ILE A 11 -35.52 11.63 -4.81
CA ILE A 11 -34.85 10.32 -4.80
C ILE A 11 -34.50 10.02 -3.34
N SER A 12 -35.34 9.29 -2.65
CA SER A 12 -35.05 8.67 -1.37
C SER A 12 -34.13 7.49 -1.60
N GLY A 13 -32.83 7.78 -1.72
CA GLY A 13 -31.77 6.77 -1.79
C GLY A 13 -31.42 6.28 -0.40
N GLU A 14 -32.23 5.40 0.18
CA GLU A 14 -31.72 4.53 1.26
C GLU A 14 -30.68 3.59 0.65
N ALA A 15 -29.41 3.96 0.80
CA ALA A 15 -28.29 3.13 0.43
C ALA A 15 -28.31 1.85 1.26
N SER A 16 -28.71 0.77 0.64
CA SER A 16 -28.60 -0.60 1.17
C SER A 16 -27.13 -0.94 1.48
N ILE A 17 -26.71 -0.72 2.73
CA ILE A 17 -25.33 -0.89 3.23
C ILE A 17 -25.01 -2.35 3.53
N CYS A 18 -25.59 -3.32 2.87
CA CYS A 18 -25.36 -4.74 3.18
C CYS A 18 -25.19 -5.63 1.96
N LYS A 19 -24.39 -5.21 0.97
CA LYS A 19 -23.96 -6.15 -0.07
C LYS A 19 -22.52 -6.55 0.18
N GLU A 20 -22.28 -7.85 0.32
CA GLU A 20 -20.94 -8.43 0.25
C GLU A 20 -20.35 -8.04 -1.11
N GLN A 21 -19.19 -7.40 -1.09
CA GLN A 21 -18.47 -6.99 -2.26
C GLN A 21 -17.16 -7.77 -2.33
N VAL A 22 -16.89 -8.42 -3.44
CA VAL A 22 -15.63 -9.12 -3.68
C VAL A 22 -14.77 -8.30 -4.64
N ILE A 23 -13.59 -7.90 -4.20
CA ILE A 23 -12.62 -7.12 -4.98
C ILE A 23 -11.44 -8.01 -5.33
N ARG A 24 -11.19 -8.22 -6.62
CA ARG A 24 -10.03 -8.96 -7.11
C ARG A 24 -8.80 -8.05 -7.13
N THR A 25 -7.70 -8.53 -6.56
CA THR A 25 -6.41 -7.83 -6.52
C THR A 25 -5.25 -8.81 -6.53
N THR A 26 -4.04 -8.30 -6.49
CA THR A 26 -2.83 -9.13 -6.34
C THR A 26 -2.24 -8.97 -4.95
N GLY A 27 -1.66 -10.04 -4.41
CA GLY A 27 -0.95 -10.02 -3.14
C GLY A 27 0.28 -9.08 -3.20
N ARG A 28 0.48 -8.29 -2.16
CA ARG A 28 1.59 -7.33 -2.04
C ARG A 28 2.68 -7.78 -1.07
N ASN A 29 2.82 -9.07 -0.88
CA ASN A 29 3.91 -9.60 -0.08
C ASN A 29 5.25 -9.45 -0.80
N ASN A 30 6.32 -9.28 -0.04
CA ASN A 30 7.68 -9.16 -0.57
C ASN A 30 8.27 -10.52 -1.00
N CYS A 31 7.52 -11.31 -1.72
CA CYS A 31 7.91 -12.65 -2.17
C CYS A 31 8.00 -12.77 -3.70
N GLY A 32 7.66 -11.72 -4.45
CA GLY A 32 7.58 -11.78 -5.92
C GLY A 32 6.36 -12.54 -6.46
N GLY A 33 5.56 -13.13 -5.60
CA GLY A 33 4.31 -13.80 -5.99
C GLY A 33 3.31 -12.79 -6.55
N ARG A 34 2.62 -13.19 -7.62
CA ARG A 34 1.53 -12.43 -8.27
C ARG A 34 0.22 -13.16 -8.07
N CYS A 35 0.02 -13.69 -6.86
CA CYS A 35 -1.18 -14.43 -6.54
C CYS A 35 -2.42 -13.57 -6.70
N VAL A 36 -3.44 -14.10 -7.32
CA VAL A 36 -4.76 -13.46 -7.34
C VAL A 36 -5.40 -13.64 -5.97
N ILE A 37 -5.83 -12.54 -5.40
CA ILE A 37 -6.49 -12.49 -4.10
C ILE A 37 -7.87 -11.86 -4.29
N CYS A 38 -8.88 -12.49 -3.72
CA CYS A 38 -10.22 -11.95 -3.60
C CYS A 38 -10.39 -11.37 -2.20
N VAL A 39 -10.63 -10.09 -2.13
CA VAL A 39 -10.91 -9.36 -0.89
C VAL A 39 -12.41 -9.33 -0.69
N HIS A 40 -12.90 -10.03 0.32
CA HIS A 40 -14.31 -10.02 0.70
C HIS A 40 -14.58 -8.87 1.66
N MET A 41 -15.43 -7.95 1.21
CA MET A 41 -15.83 -6.77 1.97
C MET A 41 -17.21 -6.96 2.56
N LYS A 42 -17.36 -6.66 3.85
CA LYS A 42 -18.65 -6.65 4.55
C LYS A 42 -18.79 -5.33 5.30
N ALA A 43 -19.87 -4.62 5.05
CA ALA A 43 -20.13 -3.30 5.66
C ALA A 43 -18.92 -2.33 5.55
N GLY A 44 -18.25 -2.29 4.40
CA GLY A 44 -17.11 -1.41 4.13
C GLY A 44 -15.79 -1.83 4.79
N LYS A 45 -15.74 -2.99 5.44
CA LYS A 45 -14.52 -3.55 6.07
C LYS A 45 -14.10 -4.83 5.39
N ILE A 46 -12.81 -5.13 5.44
CA ILE A 46 -12.28 -6.42 4.99
C ILE A 46 -12.72 -7.49 5.98
N ASP A 47 -13.49 -8.47 5.49
CA ASP A 47 -13.93 -9.62 6.27
C ASP A 47 -12.87 -10.74 6.21
N HIS A 48 -12.58 -11.22 5.00
CA HIS A 48 -11.56 -12.24 4.80
C HIS A 48 -10.95 -12.14 3.39
N LEU A 49 -9.89 -12.90 3.16
CA LEU A 49 -9.26 -13.06 1.86
C LEU A 49 -9.41 -14.50 1.38
N SER A 50 -9.67 -14.66 0.11
CA SER A 50 -9.67 -15.96 -0.55
C SER A 50 -8.83 -15.94 -1.83
N THR A 51 -8.62 -17.10 -2.40
CA THR A 51 -8.05 -17.24 -3.73
C THR A 51 -9.08 -17.92 -4.60
N GLU A 52 -9.41 -17.31 -5.73
CA GLU A 52 -10.33 -17.95 -6.66
C GLU A 52 -9.59 -19.00 -7.50
N HIS A 53 -10.14 -20.19 -7.52
CA HIS A 53 -10.02 -21.08 -8.66
C HIS A 53 -11.13 -20.68 -9.65
N PRO A 54 -10.80 -20.27 -10.88
CA PRO A 54 -11.82 -20.21 -11.90
C PRO A 54 -12.44 -21.60 -12.01
N CYS A 55 -13.72 -21.75 -11.69
CA CYS A 55 -14.43 -23.02 -11.80
C CYS A 55 -14.39 -23.57 -13.25
N ASP A 56 -14.08 -22.70 -14.21
CA ASP A 56 -14.06 -22.93 -15.63
C ASP A 56 -12.64 -22.99 -16.22
N ALA A 57 -11.59 -22.98 -15.36
CA ALA A 57 -10.23 -23.10 -15.85
C ALA A 57 -10.02 -24.48 -16.51
N PRO A 58 -9.42 -24.54 -17.71
CA PRO A 58 -9.06 -25.81 -18.30
C PRO A 58 -8.21 -26.63 -17.33
N GLU A 59 -8.40 -27.94 -17.27
CA GLU A 59 -7.65 -28.84 -16.36
C GLU A 59 -6.13 -28.73 -16.46
N LYS A 60 -5.63 -28.05 -17.49
CA LYS A 60 -4.19 -27.84 -17.74
C LYS A 60 -3.63 -26.53 -17.18
N GLU A 61 -4.46 -25.61 -16.68
CA GLU A 61 -3.98 -24.38 -16.11
C GLU A 61 -3.65 -24.56 -14.63
N ILE A 62 -2.39 -24.27 -14.29
CA ILE A 62 -1.98 -24.23 -12.89
C ILE A 62 -2.54 -22.94 -12.24
N PRO A 63 -3.44 -23.05 -11.28
CA PRO A 63 -4.05 -21.89 -10.68
C PRO A 63 -3.02 -21.11 -9.85
N LEU A 64 -3.00 -19.79 -10.00
CA LEU A 64 -2.17 -18.89 -9.20
C LEU A 64 -2.79 -18.67 -7.82
N THR A 65 -2.76 -19.70 -7.00
CA THR A 65 -3.32 -19.65 -5.64
C THR A 65 -2.41 -18.89 -4.68
N ALA A 66 -3.03 -18.16 -3.77
CA ALA A 66 -2.32 -17.48 -2.71
C ALA A 66 -1.90 -18.47 -1.60
N CYS A 67 -0.68 -18.32 -1.11
CA CYS A 67 -0.20 -19.09 0.05
C CYS A 67 -0.80 -18.53 1.34
N VAL A 68 -0.55 -19.20 2.45
CA VAL A 68 -1.01 -18.80 3.79
C VAL A 68 -0.62 -17.36 4.16
N ARG A 69 0.53 -16.87 3.70
CA ARG A 69 0.95 -15.48 3.91
C ARG A 69 0.05 -14.51 3.14
N GLY A 70 -0.24 -14.80 1.88
CA GLY A 70 -1.13 -13.99 1.05
C GLY A 70 -2.54 -13.91 1.64
N LEU A 71 -3.11 -15.05 2.04
CA LEU A 71 -4.45 -15.14 2.62
C LEU A 71 -4.58 -14.45 3.99
N ASN A 72 -3.50 -14.32 4.74
CA ASN A 72 -3.49 -13.64 6.04
C ASN A 72 -2.95 -12.21 6.01
N TYR A 73 -2.65 -11.66 4.83
CA TYR A 73 -2.05 -10.32 4.72
C TYR A 73 -2.91 -9.20 5.30
N HIS A 74 -4.23 -9.35 5.27
CA HIS A 74 -5.16 -8.39 5.89
C HIS A 74 -4.92 -8.24 7.40
N LYS A 75 -4.52 -9.30 8.11
CA LYS A 75 -4.19 -9.24 9.54
C LYS A 75 -2.99 -8.33 9.82
N THR A 76 -1.96 -8.41 8.96
CA THR A 76 -0.81 -7.50 9.04
C THR A 76 -1.20 -6.06 8.68
N PHE A 77 -2.04 -5.91 7.66
CA PHE A 77 -2.47 -4.59 7.19
C PHE A 77 -3.37 -3.87 8.19
N LEU A 78 -4.21 -4.60 8.92
CA LEU A 78 -5.15 -4.09 9.91
C LEU A 78 -4.63 -4.18 11.35
N GLY A 79 -3.42 -4.72 11.55
CA GLY A 79 -2.80 -4.89 12.87
C GLY A 79 -2.73 -3.58 13.67
N GLU A 80 -2.89 -3.67 14.97
CA GLU A 80 -2.85 -2.50 15.87
C GLU A 80 -1.45 -1.88 15.94
N ASP A 81 -0.43 -2.70 15.79
CA ASP A 81 1.00 -2.30 15.76
C ASP A 81 1.45 -1.70 14.43
N ARG A 82 0.56 -1.65 13.44
CA ARG A 82 0.91 -1.09 12.14
C ARG A 82 1.12 0.42 12.21
N LEU A 83 2.29 0.86 11.75
CA LEU A 83 2.57 2.30 11.56
C LEU A 83 1.63 2.90 10.51
N ARG A 84 0.88 3.91 10.92
CA ARG A 84 -0.08 4.64 10.07
C ARG A 84 0.40 6.04 9.70
N TYR A 85 1.40 6.52 10.39
CA TYR A 85 1.95 7.87 10.27
C TYR A 85 3.46 7.83 10.33
N PRO A 86 4.17 8.85 9.81
CA PRO A 86 5.59 9.01 10.04
C PRO A 86 5.89 9.13 11.55
N MET A 87 6.95 8.49 11.98
CA MET A 87 7.38 8.48 13.37
C MET A 87 8.85 8.91 13.45
N LYS A 88 9.14 9.86 14.33
CA LYS A 88 10.49 10.34 14.62
C LYS A 88 10.97 9.78 15.97
N ARG A 89 12.16 9.26 16.00
CA ARG A 89 12.76 8.80 17.25
C ARG A 89 13.11 9.99 18.16
N VAL A 90 12.66 9.94 19.42
CA VAL A 90 12.91 10.99 20.44
C VAL A 90 13.79 10.52 21.61
N GLY A 91 14.14 9.24 21.63
CA GLY A 91 15.02 8.65 22.63
C GLY A 91 16.36 8.22 22.06
N LYS A 92 17.22 7.65 22.92
CA LYS A 92 18.46 6.99 22.49
C LYS A 92 18.15 5.80 21.61
N ARG A 93 19.12 5.41 20.77
CA ARG A 93 18.99 4.21 19.94
C ARG A 93 18.81 2.98 20.84
N GLY A 94 17.74 2.21 20.57
CA GLY A 94 17.37 1.03 21.35
C GLY A 94 16.28 1.25 22.40
N GLU A 95 15.95 2.50 22.78
CA GLU A 95 14.87 2.78 23.73
C GLU A 95 13.48 2.58 23.18
N GLY A 96 13.31 2.51 21.85
CA GLY A 96 12.01 2.33 21.21
C GLY A 96 11.04 3.50 21.36
N ARG A 97 11.52 4.69 21.68
CA ARG A 97 10.70 5.89 21.90
C ARG A 97 10.56 6.68 20.60
N PHE A 98 9.32 6.86 20.17
CA PHE A 98 8.98 7.56 18.95
C PHE A 98 7.80 8.51 19.20
N GLU A 99 7.77 9.61 18.45
CA GLU A 99 6.65 10.53 18.36
C GLU A 99 6.14 10.63 16.93
N ARG A 100 4.86 10.91 16.79
CA ARG A 100 4.24 11.14 15.48
C ARG A 100 4.64 12.51 14.97
N ILE A 101 5.03 12.57 13.68
CA ILE A 101 5.31 13.80 12.95
C ILE A 101 4.43 13.92 11.70
N SER A 102 4.41 15.07 11.05
CA SER A 102 3.74 15.24 9.77
C SER A 102 4.55 14.64 8.62
N TRP A 103 3.93 14.48 7.46
CA TRP A 103 4.64 14.04 6.25
C TRP A 103 5.62 15.09 5.77
N GLU A 104 5.27 16.38 5.89
CA GLU A 104 6.12 17.52 5.55
C GLU A 104 7.39 17.49 6.40
N GLU A 105 7.24 17.41 7.72
CA GLU A 105 8.39 17.32 8.64
C GLU A 105 9.27 16.08 8.33
N ALA A 106 8.66 14.94 8.04
CA ALA A 106 9.41 13.73 7.69
C ALA A 106 10.24 13.91 6.40
N VAL A 107 9.65 14.50 5.38
CA VAL A 107 10.34 14.78 4.11
C VAL A 107 11.45 15.79 4.29
N ASP A 108 11.24 16.86 5.05
CA ASP A 108 12.24 17.90 5.31
C ASP A 108 13.44 17.34 6.06
N ILE A 109 13.21 16.52 7.08
CA ILE A 109 14.28 15.85 7.83
C ILE A 109 15.10 14.94 6.90
N ILE A 110 14.45 14.12 6.08
CA ILE A 110 15.12 13.20 5.16
C ILE A 110 15.91 14.00 4.11
N ALA A 111 15.32 15.01 3.52
CA ALA A 111 15.96 15.84 2.50
C ALA A 111 17.19 16.56 3.06
N SER A 112 17.07 17.19 4.23
CA SER A 112 18.16 17.89 4.88
C SER A 112 19.34 16.99 5.19
N GLU A 113 19.09 15.81 5.77
CA GLU A 113 20.15 14.83 6.05
C GLU A 113 20.76 14.25 4.78
N TRP A 114 19.98 14.07 3.75
CA TRP A 114 20.46 13.59 2.45
C TRP A 114 21.42 14.58 1.79
N ILE A 115 21.06 15.86 1.79
CA ILE A 115 21.90 16.96 1.31
C ILE A 115 23.19 17.05 2.15
N ARG A 116 23.04 17.03 3.48
CA ARG A 116 24.18 17.09 4.41
C ARG A 116 25.18 15.96 4.14
N ILE A 117 24.72 14.73 3.96
CA ILE A 117 25.58 13.56 3.69
C ILE A 117 26.29 13.73 2.35
N ARG A 118 25.57 14.12 1.31
CA ARG A 118 26.14 14.38 -0.02
C ARG A 118 27.25 15.43 0.03
N ASP A 119 26.96 16.56 0.68
CA ASP A 119 27.87 17.71 0.70
C ASP A 119 29.09 17.46 1.61
N THR A 120 28.94 16.62 2.66
CA THR A 120 30.04 16.30 3.57
C THR A 120 30.92 15.14 3.07
N TYR A 121 30.34 14.11 2.52
CA TYR A 121 31.02 12.84 2.24
C TYR A 121 31.01 12.42 0.77
N GLY A 122 30.33 13.21 -0.08
CA GLY A 122 30.11 12.90 -1.48
C GLY A 122 28.94 11.93 -1.74
N PRO A 123 28.51 11.83 -3.00
CA PRO A 123 27.36 11.02 -3.39
C PRO A 123 27.52 9.53 -3.07
N GLY A 124 28.74 8.98 -3.13
CA GLY A 124 29.01 7.56 -2.83
C GLY A 124 28.82 7.15 -1.38
N ALA A 125 28.58 8.09 -0.46
CA ALA A 125 28.26 7.79 0.95
C ALA A 125 26.80 7.36 1.18
N ARG A 126 26.00 7.34 0.12
CA ARG A 126 24.59 6.97 0.15
C ARG A 126 24.40 5.55 -0.38
N TYR A 127 23.55 4.78 0.30
CA TYR A 127 23.32 3.38 -0.03
C TYR A 127 21.84 3.07 -0.11
N VAL A 128 21.41 2.41 -1.19
CA VAL A 128 20.03 1.92 -1.35
C VAL A 128 19.99 0.44 -1.07
N ASN A 129 19.47 0.09 0.10
CA ASN A 129 19.11 -1.28 0.41
C ASN A 129 17.73 -1.61 -0.14
N TYR A 130 17.57 -2.73 -0.79
CA TYR A 130 16.29 -3.14 -1.33
C TYR A 130 16.07 -4.65 -1.26
N ALA A 131 14.79 -5.01 -1.20
CA ALA A 131 14.35 -6.37 -1.43
C ALA A 131 13.58 -6.45 -2.75
N THR A 132 13.69 -7.58 -3.42
CA THR A 132 12.92 -7.90 -4.62
C THR A 132 11.55 -8.44 -4.24
N GLY A 133 10.65 -8.57 -5.21
CA GLY A 133 9.38 -9.26 -5.00
C GLY A 133 8.14 -8.41 -5.18
N ILE A 134 8.24 -7.11 -5.04
CA ILE A 134 7.11 -6.21 -5.34
C ILE A 134 7.16 -5.84 -6.81
N SER A 135 6.16 -6.23 -7.57
CA SER A 135 6.02 -5.87 -8.98
C SER A 135 5.01 -4.74 -9.18
N ALA A 136 5.26 -3.60 -8.53
CA ALA A 136 4.49 -2.39 -8.78
C ALA A 136 5.26 -1.45 -9.71
N LEU A 137 4.52 -0.61 -10.46
CA LEU A 137 5.13 0.42 -11.32
C LEU A 137 6.00 1.38 -10.51
N ASN A 138 5.56 1.73 -9.30
CA ASN A 138 6.28 2.63 -8.38
C ASN A 138 6.98 1.83 -7.28
N ARG A 139 8.06 1.15 -7.64
CA ARG A 139 8.90 0.45 -6.66
C ARG A 139 9.73 1.47 -5.88
N GLY A 140 9.66 1.46 -4.56
CA GLY A 140 10.41 2.38 -3.71
C GLY A 140 11.92 2.38 -3.99
N ASN A 141 12.51 1.22 -4.22
CA ASN A 141 13.95 1.11 -4.58
C ASN A 141 14.27 1.74 -5.93
N SER A 142 13.42 1.58 -6.93
CA SER A 142 13.62 2.19 -8.26
C SER A 142 13.48 3.71 -8.20
N LEU A 143 12.53 4.20 -7.42
CA LEU A 143 12.35 5.64 -7.20
C LEU A 143 13.52 6.23 -6.40
N ALA A 144 13.99 5.55 -5.36
CA ALA A 144 15.18 5.96 -4.61
C ALA A 144 16.43 6.02 -5.49
N LYS A 145 16.69 5.00 -6.31
CA LYS A 145 17.80 5.00 -7.27
C LYS A 145 17.69 6.14 -8.29
N ARG A 146 16.48 6.38 -8.80
CA ARG A 146 16.25 7.50 -9.72
C ARG A 146 16.54 8.84 -9.05
N LEU A 147 16.05 9.05 -7.83
CA LEU A 147 16.34 10.27 -7.06
C LEU A 147 17.85 10.46 -6.86
N LEU A 148 18.57 9.42 -6.42
CA LEU A 148 20.00 9.49 -6.20
C LEU A 148 20.79 9.77 -7.48
N ASN A 149 20.41 9.16 -8.60
CA ASN A 149 21.05 9.43 -9.89
C ASN A 149 20.86 10.88 -10.35
N LEU A 150 19.69 11.46 -10.09
CA LEU A 150 19.43 12.88 -10.39
C LEU A 150 20.20 13.83 -9.45
N ASP A 151 20.59 13.35 -8.27
CA ASP A 151 21.30 14.12 -7.24
C ASP A 151 22.80 13.72 -7.13
N GLY A 152 23.41 13.35 -8.22
CA GLY A 152 24.85 13.11 -8.33
C GLY A 152 25.30 11.65 -8.14
N GLY A 153 24.38 10.71 -8.03
CA GLY A 153 24.66 9.27 -7.93
C GLY A 153 24.72 8.73 -6.50
N PHE A 154 25.15 7.47 -6.38
CA PHE A 154 25.26 6.72 -5.12
C PHE A 154 26.24 5.56 -5.26
#